data_597b2beff788045a589888d541f5bdfb
#
_entry.id   597b2beff788045a589888d541f5bdfb
#
_cell.length_a   1.000
_cell.length_b   1.000
_cell.length_c   1.000
_cell.angle_alpha   90.00
_cell.angle_beta   90.00
_cell.angle_gamma   90.00
#
_symmetry.space_group_name_H-M   'P 1'
#
loop_
_entity.id
_entity.type
_entity.pdbx_description
1 polymer ?
#
loop_
_entity_poly.entity_id
_entity_poly.type
_entity_poly.pdbx_seq_one_letter_code
_entity_poly.pdbx_strand_id
1 'polypeptide(L)'
;MAIAALGVVFGDIGTSPLYAMSACFTGPGIAVTPAHVLGVLSLIFWSLVLVILLKYVTVVLNADNKGEGGVLALTALVINTARESPRRKWYATLGILGASLFFADGAITPTITVLSAVEGLQVAAPTAHIPTVPIAIAVLIGFFLIQRHGTGSVGKVFGPIMLGWFLILTVMGLSWIVREPRVFLALDPSRALRMLSEHQIGSLAVLAGVFLTVTGGEALYADMGHFGKAPIRLGWICIVMPALVLNYFGQGAMLIENPAAISNPFYLMAPEWAVLPLVVIATAASVIASQAVISGVFSVTTQAVSLGLLPRLRVEHSSAEHAGQIYVPTMNWILMVAALALVIGFGSSAALAGAYGLAVSGAMTIVTPLTLSLIKSRTGKESRLLRTGLSLLFVVDIAFLLANLTKLEDGGWLPLASGLIIFWLMQTWQSGRASVMARLLREQKPVRDFIEDLKRDPPVRVAGTSIFMDAKASGIPRALLNNIKFNHVMHERVVLLTVVTREVPRVSTAKRLTVTPVCEGIVRVVAQVGFMEKPNITAILREAESHGVPYEPEATTYFLSREELLPGRRSDLSPLRRKAFMQMARGAQIIADYYGLPPNRVVEIGTRLEI
;
A
#
# COMPACT_ATOMS: atom_id res chain seq x y z
N MET A 1 17.74 -9.14 10.99
CA MET A 1 16.86 -8.04 10.58
C MET A 1 17.32 -7.40 9.27
N ALA A 2 18.57 -6.90 9.13
CA ALA A 2 19.02 -6.25 7.89
C ALA A 2 18.94 -7.17 6.65
N ILE A 3 19.36 -8.44 6.75
CA ILE A 3 19.25 -9.43 5.66
C ILE A 3 17.78 -9.72 5.30
N ALA A 4 16.89 -9.80 6.29
CA ALA A 4 15.46 -9.98 6.02
C ALA A 4 14.84 -8.76 5.33
N ALA A 5 15.28 -7.54 5.68
CA ALA A 5 14.88 -6.31 5.01
C ALA A 5 15.34 -6.28 3.54
N LEU A 6 16.54 -6.84 3.22
CA LEU A 6 16.99 -6.96 1.82
C LEU A 6 16.00 -7.74 0.95
N GLY A 7 15.44 -8.81 1.49
CA GLY A 7 14.52 -9.67 0.76
C GLY A 7 13.16 -9.02 0.47
N VAL A 8 12.62 -8.26 1.41
CA VAL A 8 11.25 -7.76 1.30
C VAL A 8 11.23 -6.29 0.85
N VAL A 9 12.08 -5.44 1.42
CA VAL A 9 12.01 -3.99 1.18
C VAL A 9 12.65 -3.58 -0.15
N PHE A 10 13.72 -4.26 -0.56
CA PHE A 10 14.53 -3.84 -1.71
C PHE A 10 14.38 -4.75 -2.94
N GLY A 11 13.38 -5.64 -2.93
CA GLY A 11 13.10 -6.53 -4.06
C GLY A 11 12.82 -5.76 -5.34
N ASP A 12 11.87 -4.85 -5.30
CA ASP A 12 11.39 -4.11 -6.47
C ASP A 12 12.50 -3.21 -7.05
N ILE A 13 13.10 -2.35 -6.24
CA ILE A 13 14.20 -1.49 -6.71
C ILE A 13 15.42 -2.30 -7.17
N GLY A 14 15.61 -3.51 -6.62
CA GLY A 14 16.70 -4.43 -6.99
C GLY A 14 16.51 -5.08 -8.35
N THR A 15 15.29 -5.15 -8.88
CA THR A 15 14.99 -5.73 -10.20
C THR A 15 14.90 -4.69 -11.32
N SER A 16 14.90 -3.40 -11.01
CA SER A 16 14.92 -2.31 -12.00
C SER A 16 16.06 -2.39 -13.02
N PRO A 17 17.29 -2.89 -12.72
CA PRO A 17 18.36 -3.06 -13.70
C PRO A 17 18.00 -3.95 -14.90
N LEU A 18 17.01 -4.84 -14.77
CA LEU A 18 16.57 -5.73 -15.84
C LEU A 18 15.98 -4.98 -17.03
N TYR A 19 15.37 -3.79 -16.82
CA TYR A 19 14.60 -3.09 -17.84
C TYR A 19 14.88 -1.57 -17.92
N ALA A 20 15.34 -0.93 -16.84
CA ALA A 20 15.38 0.54 -16.77
C ALA A 20 16.40 1.16 -17.72
N MET A 21 17.59 0.56 -17.90
CA MET A 21 18.61 1.09 -18.82
C MET A 21 18.12 1.04 -20.28
N SER A 22 17.54 -0.07 -20.71
CA SER A 22 16.93 -0.20 -22.04
C SER A 22 15.82 0.84 -22.25
N ALA A 23 14.95 1.05 -21.25
CA ALA A 23 13.86 2.02 -21.33
C ALA A 23 14.32 3.48 -21.48
N CYS A 24 15.54 3.81 -21.08
CA CYS A 24 16.10 5.17 -21.27
C CYS A 24 16.40 5.51 -22.73
N PHE A 25 16.59 4.51 -23.59
CA PHE A 25 16.95 4.72 -24.99
C PHE A 25 15.87 4.26 -25.97
N THR A 26 15.00 3.31 -25.58
CA THR A 26 13.90 2.84 -26.41
C THR A 26 12.76 3.87 -26.43
N GLY A 27 12.45 4.40 -27.59
CA GLY A 27 11.36 5.34 -27.85
C GLY A 27 11.72 6.81 -28.03
N PRO A 28 12.71 7.40 -27.30
CA PRO A 28 12.99 8.83 -27.45
C PRO A 28 13.76 9.24 -28.72
N GLY A 29 14.17 8.29 -29.57
CA GLY A 29 14.96 8.61 -30.77
C GLY A 29 16.38 9.09 -30.48
N ILE A 30 16.90 8.84 -29.28
CA ILE A 30 18.23 9.26 -28.85
C ILE A 30 19.22 8.14 -29.18
N ALA A 31 20.24 8.48 -29.98
CA ALA A 31 21.28 7.54 -30.35
C ALA A 31 22.12 7.12 -29.13
N VAL A 32 22.50 5.85 -29.08
CA VAL A 32 23.41 5.32 -28.04
C VAL A 32 24.83 5.78 -28.38
N THR A 33 25.21 6.92 -27.85
CA THR A 33 26.57 7.49 -27.98
C THR A 33 27.22 7.55 -26.60
N PRO A 34 28.57 7.56 -26.49
CA PRO A 34 29.25 7.67 -25.20
C PRO A 34 28.81 8.88 -24.38
N ALA A 35 28.54 10.02 -25.02
CA ALA A 35 28.05 11.22 -24.35
C ALA A 35 26.66 11.05 -23.76
N HIS A 36 25.73 10.45 -24.52
CA HIS A 36 24.37 10.19 -24.06
C HIS A 36 24.34 9.12 -22.96
N VAL A 37 25.14 8.05 -23.07
CA VAL A 37 25.26 7.02 -22.03
C VAL A 37 25.75 7.65 -20.72
N LEU A 38 26.80 8.49 -20.75
CA LEU A 38 27.27 9.19 -19.56
C LEU A 38 26.21 10.14 -18.97
N GLY A 39 25.43 10.81 -19.82
CA GLY A 39 24.33 11.66 -19.38
C GLY A 39 23.22 10.87 -18.68
N VAL A 40 22.79 9.73 -19.26
CA VAL A 40 21.80 8.82 -18.66
C VAL A 40 22.32 8.24 -17.34
N LEU A 41 23.56 7.76 -17.27
CA LEU A 41 24.17 7.27 -16.03
C LEU A 41 24.21 8.34 -14.95
N SER A 42 24.53 9.58 -15.32
CA SER A 42 24.51 10.70 -14.39
C SER A 42 23.11 10.97 -13.85
N LEU A 43 22.08 10.96 -14.72
CA LEU A 43 20.69 11.08 -14.31
C LEU A 43 20.27 9.94 -13.37
N ILE A 44 20.64 8.69 -13.65
CA ILE A 44 20.36 7.52 -12.81
C ILE A 44 21.02 7.70 -11.43
N PHE A 45 22.32 7.99 -11.39
CA PHE A 45 23.05 8.14 -10.14
C PHE A 45 22.43 9.23 -9.25
N TRP A 46 22.22 10.42 -9.81
CA TRP A 46 21.67 11.53 -9.04
C TRP A 46 20.21 11.33 -8.67
N SER A 47 19.42 10.56 -9.45
CA SER A 47 18.06 10.17 -9.07
C SER A 47 18.04 9.22 -7.87
N LEU A 48 18.92 8.22 -7.84
CA LEU A 48 19.09 7.34 -6.67
C LEU A 48 19.51 8.13 -5.42
N VAL A 49 20.41 9.11 -5.58
CA VAL A 49 20.84 9.98 -4.48
C VAL A 49 19.70 10.90 -4.02
N LEU A 50 19.09 11.65 -4.93
CA LEU A 50 18.12 12.69 -4.56
C LEU A 50 16.79 12.09 -4.08
N VAL A 51 16.25 11.09 -4.82
CA VAL A 51 14.93 10.54 -4.54
C VAL A 51 15.01 9.48 -3.46
N ILE A 52 15.86 8.46 -3.60
CA ILE A 52 15.86 7.37 -2.64
C ILE A 52 16.66 7.73 -1.39
N LEU A 53 17.94 8.13 -1.53
CA LEU A 53 18.77 8.39 -0.35
C LEU A 53 18.32 9.63 0.42
N LEU A 54 18.21 10.79 -0.24
CA LEU A 54 17.90 12.04 0.46
C LEU A 54 16.41 12.16 0.80
N LYS A 55 15.51 11.92 -0.14
CA LYS A 55 14.08 12.08 0.13
C LYS A 55 13.54 10.95 0.99
N TYR A 56 13.61 9.69 0.51
CA TYR A 56 12.97 8.56 1.21
C TYR A 56 13.74 8.13 2.45
N VAL A 57 15.01 7.73 2.32
CA VAL A 57 15.81 7.13 3.40
C VAL A 57 16.13 8.14 4.50
N THR A 58 16.38 9.41 4.13
CA THR A 58 16.77 10.43 5.12
C THR A 58 15.59 11.20 5.68
N VAL A 59 14.58 11.58 4.86
CA VAL A 59 13.48 12.44 5.29
C VAL A 59 12.19 11.66 5.53
N VAL A 60 11.65 10.96 4.52
CA VAL A 60 10.31 10.34 4.56
C VAL A 60 10.25 9.22 5.60
N LEU A 61 11.29 8.40 5.76
CA LEU A 61 11.35 7.38 6.83
C LEU A 61 11.25 7.96 8.25
N ASN A 62 11.47 9.27 8.45
CA ASN A 62 11.25 9.92 9.74
C ASN A 62 9.81 10.43 9.94
N ALA A 63 8.98 10.38 8.91
CA ALA A 63 7.57 10.75 8.96
C ALA A 63 6.68 9.53 9.27
N ASP A 64 7.09 8.73 10.23
CA ASP A 64 6.36 7.53 10.67
C ASP A 64 5.21 7.87 11.62
N ASN A 65 4.15 7.10 11.55
CA ASN A 65 3.08 7.12 12.52
C ASN A 65 3.30 6.00 13.54
N LYS A 66 4.04 6.30 14.63
CA LYS A 66 4.40 5.34 15.70
C LYS A 66 5.02 4.03 15.16
N GLY A 67 5.93 4.16 14.23
CA GLY A 67 6.63 3.05 13.60
C GLY A 67 6.01 2.55 12.30
N GLU A 68 4.78 2.88 11.98
CA GLU A 68 4.13 2.50 10.72
C GLU A 68 4.38 3.54 9.62
N GLY A 69 4.59 3.05 8.39
CA GLY A 69 4.82 3.84 7.19
C GLY A 69 3.74 3.68 6.13
N GLY A 70 4.03 4.20 4.96
CA GLY A 70 3.12 4.19 3.81
C GLY A 70 2.21 5.42 3.75
N VAL A 71 1.63 5.64 2.56
CA VAL A 71 0.87 6.86 2.26
C VAL A 71 -0.36 7.05 3.16
N LEU A 72 -1.07 5.98 3.56
CA LEU A 72 -2.23 6.08 4.43
C LEU A 72 -1.84 6.36 5.89
N ALA A 73 -0.77 5.73 6.39
CA ALA A 73 -0.23 6.01 7.73
C ALA A 73 0.25 7.46 7.84
N LEU A 74 0.93 7.97 6.80
CA LEU A 74 1.33 9.37 6.68
C LEU A 74 0.12 10.30 6.65
N THR A 75 -0.90 9.95 5.87
CA THR A 75 -2.14 10.72 5.77
C THR A 75 -2.86 10.80 7.11
N ALA A 76 -2.99 9.68 7.83
CA ALA A 76 -3.57 9.64 9.16
C ALA A 76 -2.80 10.53 10.14
N LEU A 77 -1.47 10.51 10.08
CA LEU A 77 -0.61 11.36 10.90
C LEU A 77 -0.80 12.85 10.59
N VAL A 78 -0.86 13.22 9.29
CA VAL A 78 -1.11 14.61 8.85
C VAL A 78 -2.48 15.09 9.28
N ILE A 79 -3.53 14.29 9.09
CA ILE A 79 -4.90 14.61 9.48
C ILE A 79 -5.01 14.80 11.00
N ASN A 80 -4.33 13.97 11.77
CA ASN A 80 -4.32 14.07 13.22
C ASN A 80 -3.59 15.34 13.72
N THR A 81 -2.49 15.71 13.06
CA THR A 81 -1.74 16.94 13.37
C THR A 81 -2.49 18.19 12.91
N ALA A 82 -3.22 18.11 11.80
CA ALA A 82 -3.94 19.22 11.17
C ALA A 82 -5.44 19.27 11.52
N ARG A 83 -5.84 18.84 12.73
CA ARG A 83 -7.27 18.70 13.13
C ARG A 83 -8.10 19.97 12.92
N GLU A 84 -7.55 21.13 13.19
CA GLU A 84 -8.21 22.44 13.07
C GLU A 84 -7.96 23.13 11.72
N SER A 85 -7.17 22.51 10.84
CA SER A 85 -6.82 23.10 9.56
C SER A 85 -7.96 22.97 8.54
N PRO A 86 -8.33 24.05 7.81
CA PRO A 86 -9.29 23.97 6.71
C PRO A 86 -8.82 23.04 5.58
N ARG A 87 -7.52 22.76 5.50
CA ARG A 87 -6.90 21.85 4.50
C ARG A 87 -7.02 20.37 4.84
N ARG A 88 -7.60 20.01 5.99
CA ARG A 88 -7.75 18.60 6.44
C ARG A 88 -8.40 17.70 5.38
N LYS A 89 -9.48 18.18 4.73
CA LYS A 89 -10.18 17.43 3.67
C LYS A 89 -9.29 17.22 2.46
N TRP A 90 -8.50 18.22 2.09
CA TRP A 90 -7.57 18.14 0.96
C TRP A 90 -6.47 17.09 1.21
N TYR A 91 -5.87 17.07 2.41
CA TYR A 91 -4.88 16.05 2.79
C TYR A 91 -5.47 14.63 2.76
N ALA A 92 -6.71 14.47 3.24
CA ALA A 92 -7.41 13.18 3.16
C ALA A 92 -7.61 12.73 1.69
N THR A 93 -8.03 13.65 0.82
CA THR A 93 -8.22 13.36 -0.61
C THR A 93 -6.91 13.00 -1.30
N LEU A 94 -5.82 13.72 -1.01
CA LEU A 94 -4.49 13.38 -1.53
C LEU A 94 -4.02 12.00 -1.06
N GLY A 95 -4.23 11.68 0.22
CA GLY A 95 -3.86 10.38 0.76
C GLY A 95 -4.62 9.22 0.11
N ILE A 96 -5.92 9.40 -0.14
CA ILE A 96 -6.73 8.41 -0.85
C ILE A 96 -6.24 8.25 -2.29
N LEU A 97 -5.93 9.36 -2.97
CA LEU A 97 -5.40 9.32 -4.33
C LEU A 97 -4.04 8.59 -4.38
N GLY A 98 -3.12 8.91 -3.45
CA GLY A 98 -1.82 8.23 -3.38
C GLY A 98 -1.96 6.73 -3.10
N ALA A 99 -2.86 6.33 -2.19
CA ALA A 99 -3.15 4.92 -1.95
C ALA A 99 -3.73 4.23 -3.20
N SER A 100 -4.62 4.92 -3.92
CA SER A 100 -5.23 4.37 -5.14
C SER A 100 -4.21 4.14 -6.26
N LEU A 101 -3.24 5.05 -6.41
CA LEU A 101 -2.13 4.87 -7.35
C LEU A 101 -1.20 3.72 -6.93
N PHE A 102 -0.94 3.56 -5.62
CA PHE A 102 -0.19 2.42 -5.10
C PHE A 102 -0.90 1.08 -5.34
N PHE A 103 -2.24 1.03 -5.22
CA PHE A 103 -3.01 -0.16 -5.60
C PHE A 103 -2.90 -0.48 -7.10
N ALA A 104 -2.90 0.54 -7.96
CA ALA A 104 -2.73 0.37 -9.39
C ALA A 104 -1.34 -0.20 -9.74
N ASP A 105 -0.31 0.28 -9.05
CA ASP A 105 1.05 -0.21 -9.17
C ASP A 105 1.21 -1.68 -8.76
N GLY A 106 0.46 -2.12 -7.75
CA GLY A 106 0.52 -3.48 -7.22
C GLY A 106 0.29 -4.62 -8.23
N ALA A 107 -0.33 -4.35 -9.39
CA ALA A 107 -0.47 -5.30 -10.48
C ALA A 107 0.64 -5.15 -11.54
N ILE A 108 1.17 -3.94 -11.73
CA ILE A 108 2.14 -3.63 -12.79
C ILE A 108 3.53 -4.15 -12.43
N THR A 109 3.97 -3.91 -11.20
CA THR A 109 5.30 -4.33 -10.72
C THR A 109 5.53 -5.84 -10.88
N PRO A 110 4.64 -6.76 -10.43
CA PRO A 110 4.83 -8.20 -10.67
C PRO A 110 4.90 -8.53 -12.16
N THR A 111 4.14 -7.82 -12.97
CA THR A 111 4.05 -8.09 -14.40
C THR A 111 5.36 -7.73 -15.11
N ILE A 112 5.86 -6.51 -14.91
CA ILE A 112 7.07 -6.04 -15.60
C ILE A 112 8.32 -6.79 -15.13
N THR A 113 8.44 -7.07 -13.83
CA THR A 113 9.61 -7.76 -13.27
C THR A 113 9.70 -9.21 -13.72
N VAL A 114 8.57 -9.93 -13.75
CA VAL A 114 8.54 -11.33 -14.21
C VAL A 114 8.75 -11.40 -15.74
N LEU A 115 8.12 -10.51 -16.52
CA LEU A 115 8.35 -10.46 -17.98
C LEU A 115 9.82 -10.19 -18.29
N SER A 116 10.43 -9.17 -17.70
CA SER A 116 11.84 -8.83 -17.96
C SER A 116 12.80 -9.93 -17.53
N ALA A 117 12.48 -10.67 -16.47
CA ALA A 117 13.27 -11.83 -16.07
C ALA A 117 13.17 -12.97 -17.09
N VAL A 118 11.97 -13.29 -17.54
CA VAL A 118 11.72 -14.38 -18.51
C VAL A 118 12.24 -14.02 -19.92
N GLU A 119 12.25 -12.75 -20.31
CA GLU A 119 12.81 -12.26 -21.58
C GLU A 119 14.30 -12.60 -21.73
N GLY A 120 15.02 -12.76 -20.62
CA GLY A 120 16.39 -13.26 -20.63
C GLY A 120 16.57 -14.66 -21.28
N LEU A 121 15.50 -15.47 -21.36
CA LEU A 121 15.54 -16.74 -22.09
C LEU A 121 15.78 -16.57 -23.59
N GLN A 122 15.31 -15.46 -24.17
CA GLN A 122 15.56 -15.14 -25.59
C GLN A 122 17.03 -14.80 -25.84
N VAL A 123 17.72 -14.22 -24.83
CA VAL A 123 19.16 -13.98 -24.90
C VAL A 123 19.95 -15.28 -24.68
N ALA A 124 19.47 -16.17 -23.81
CA ALA A 124 20.10 -17.48 -23.55
C ALA A 124 20.02 -18.44 -24.74
N ALA A 125 18.96 -18.35 -25.55
CA ALA A 125 18.73 -19.21 -26.71
C ALA A 125 18.13 -18.42 -27.89
N PRO A 126 18.94 -17.60 -28.58
CA PRO A 126 18.46 -16.69 -29.62
C PRO A 126 17.78 -17.40 -30.81
N THR A 127 18.16 -18.63 -31.09
CA THR A 127 17.61 -19.45 -32.19
C THR A 127 16.31 -20.16 -31.82
N ALA A 128 16.03 -20.32 -30.51
CA ALA A 128 14.80 -20.94 -30.04
C ALA A 128 13.71 -19.87 -29.89
N HIS A 129 12.59 -20.06 -30.59
CA HIS A 129 11.41 -19.18 -30.45
C HIS A 129 10.70 -19.45 -29.12
N ILE A 130 11.30 -19.00 -28.01
CA ILE A 130 10.78 -19.25 -26.65
C ILE A 130 9.56 -18.35 -26.40
N PRO A 131 8.40 -18.94 -26.08
CA PRO A 131 7.18 -18.17 -25.80
C PRO A 131 7.24 -17.54 -24.41
N THR A 132 7.80 -16.35 -24.27
CA THR A 132 8.00 -15.64 -22.98
C THR A 132 6.68 -15.32 -22.27
N VAL A 133 5.64 -14.93 -23.01
CA VAL A 133 4.32 -14.60 -22.44
C VAL A 133 3.67 -15.79 -21.71
N PRO A 134 3.53 -16.99 -22.29
CA PRO A 134 3.03 -18.16 -21.59
C PRO A 134 3.86 -18.55 -20.36
N ILE A 135 5.19 -18.42 -20.42
CA ILE A 135 6.07 -18.72 -19.28
C ILE A 135 5.84 -17.70 -18.15
N ALA A 136 5.77 -16.42 -18.46
CA ALA A 136 5.48 -15.36 -17.49
C ALA A 136 4.10 -15.57 -16.83
N ILE A 137 3.07 -15.94 -17.61
CA ILE A 137 1.74 -16.30 -17.10
C ILE A 137 1.85 -17.49 -16.12
N ALA A 138 2.56 -18.54 -16.46
CA ALA A 138 2.73 -19.70 -15.59
C ALA A 138 3.43 -19.33 -14.26
N VAL A 139 4.50 -18.52 -14.32
CA VAL A 139 5.22 -18.01 -13.15
C VAL A 139 4.29 -17.18 -12.27
N LEU A 140 3.54 -16.25 -12.85
CA LEU A 140 2.61 -15.39 -12.10
C LEU A 140 1.48 -16.20 -11.45
N ILE A 141 0.85 -17.13 -12.18
CA ILE A 141 -0.20 -18.00 -11.61
C ILE A 141 0.37 -18.79 -10.44
N GLY A 142 1.51 -19.45 -10.62
CA GLY A 142 2.18 -20.23 -9.56
C GLY A 142 2.46 -19.36 -8.34
N PHE A 143 2.98 -18.16 -8.57
CA PHE A 143 3.27 -17.19 -7.52
C PHE A 143 2.00 -16.76 -6.75
N PHE A 144 0.92 -16.32 -7.42
CA PHE A 144 -0.32 -15.90 -6.77
C PHE A 144 -1.04 -17.05 -6.03
N LEU A 145 -0.93 -18.29 -6.51
CA LEU A 145 -1.49 -19.47 -5.84
C LEU A 145 -0.75 -19.81 -4.54
N ILE A 146 0.57 -19.60 -4.49
CA ILE A 146 1.38 -19.86 -3.29
C ILE A 146 1.13 -18.83 -2.19
N GLN A 147 0.69 -17.62 -2.52
CA GLN A 147 0.44 -16.51 -1.58
C GLN A 147 -0.41 -16.90 -0.36
N ARG A 148 -1.42 -17.74 -0.55
CA ARG A 148 -2.32 -18.21 0.52
C ARG A 148 -1.63 -18.98 1.65
N HIS A 149 -0.46 -19.59 1.37
CA HIS A 149 0.27 -20.39 2.36
C HIS A 149 1.14 -19.53 3.30
N GLY A 150 1.16 -18.22 3.08
CA GLY A 150 1.90 -17.26 3.89
C GLY A 150 3.39 -17.16 3.56
N THR A 151 3.96 -16.03 3.93
CA THR A 151 5.36 -15.69 3.65
C THR A 151 6.32 -16.08 4.78
N GLY A 152 5.83 -16.65 5.88
CA GLY A 152 6.61 -16.87 7.10
C GLY A 152 7.82 -17.79 6.94
N SER A 153 7.66 -18.92 6.28
CA SER A 153 8.75 -19.85 6.00
C SER A 153 9.57 -19.44 4.78
N VAL A 154 8.92 -18.92 3.75
CA VAL A 154 9.56 -18.50 2.49
C VAL A 154 10.36 -17.21 2.69
N GLY A 155 9.90 -16.29 3.53
CA GLY A 155 10.59 -15.03 3.82
C GLY A 155 11.98 -15.16 4.41
N LYS A 156 12.28 -16.29 5.10
CA LYS A 156 13.63 -16.59 5.61
C LYS A 156 14.65 -16.82 4.49
N VAL A 157 14.17 -17.28 3.32
CA VAL A 157 15.02 -17.58 2.15
C VAL A 157 15.19 -16.33 1.27
N PHE A 158 14.28 -15.38 1.33
CA PHE A 158 14.31 -14.17 0.50
C PHE A 158 15.55 -13.31 0.72
N GLY A 159 15.94 -13.11 1.97
CA GLY A 159 17.13 -12.32 2.31
C GLY A 159 18.41 -12.87 1.68
N PRO A 160 18.76 -14.13 1.88
CA PRO A 160 19.92 -14.76 1.24
C PRO A 160 19.87 -14.73 -0.29
N ILE A 161 18.73 -14.98 -0.92
CA ILE A 161 18.58 -14.91 -2.39
C ILE A 161 18.86 -13.48 -2.87
N MET A 162 18.25 -12.48 -2.24
CA MET A 162 18.47 -11.09 -2.63
C MET A 162 19.88 -10.59 -2.33
N LEU A 163 20.52 -11.07 -1.28
CA LEU A 163 21.95 -10.79 -1.04
C LEU A 163 22.81 -11.37 -2.18
N GLY A 164 22.56 -12.62 -2.60
CA GLY A 164 23.21 -13.23 -3.76
C GLY A 164 22.94 -12.45 -5.05
N TRP A 165 21.70 -11.97 -5.23
CA TRP A 165 21.32 -11.14 -6.36
C TRP A 165 22.13 -9.82 -6.41
N PHE A 166 22.19 -9.05 -5.30
CA PHE A 166 22.97 -7.82 -5.25
C PHE A 166 24.48 -8.06 -5.45
N LEU A 167 24.99 -9.20 -4.99
CA LEU A 167 26.37 -9.60 -5.26
C LEU A 167 26.61 -9.84 -6.77
N ILE A 168 25.68 -10.55 -7.43
CA ILE A 168 25.74 -10.78 -8.89
C ILE A 168 25.70 -9.45 -9.63
N LEU A 169 24.77 -8.53 -9.27
CA LEU A 169 24.71 -7.19 -9.85
C LEU A 169 26.07 -6.47 -9.74
N THR A 170 26.68 -6.55 -8.55
CA THR A 170 27.98 -5.92 -8.27
C THR A 170 29.10 -6.51 -9.12
N VAL A 171 29.21 -7.84 -9.17
CA VAL A 171 30.27 -8.53 -9.93
C VAL A 171 30.13 -8.27 -11.41
N MET A 172 28.91 -8.37 -11.96
CA MET A 172 28.64 -8.08 -13.37
C MET A 172 28.99 -6.62 -13.71
N GLY A 173 28.57 -5.68 -12.86
CA GLY A 173 28.87 -4.27 -13.05
C GLY A 173 30.38 -4.00 -13.06
N LEU A 174 31.10 -4.48 -12.05
CA LEU A 174 32.55 -4.29 -11.94
C LEU A 174 33.31 -4.90 -13.12
N SER A 175 32.90 -6.05 -13.64
CA SER A 175 33.58 -6.70 -14.76
C SER A 175 33.65 -5.83 -16.03
N TRP A 176 32.64 -5.01 -16.27
CA TRP A 176 32.58 -4.07 -17.39
C TRP A 176 33.18 -2.72 -17.07
N ILE A 177 33.03 -2.19 -15.84
CA ILE A 177 33.64 -0.94 -15.41
C ILE A 177 35.17 -0.98 -15.53
N VAL A 178 35.78 -2.14 -15.23
CA VAL A 178 37.24 -2.32 -15.38
C VAL A 178 37.70 -2.14 -16.83
N ARG A 179 36.86 -2.50 -17.82
CA ARG A 179 37.15 -2.36 -19.26
C ARG A 179 36.99 -0.90 -19.71
N GLU A 180 35.96 -0.21 -19.21
CA GLU A 180 35.63 1.17 -19.59
C GLU A 180 35.45 2.08 -18.36
N PRO A 181 36.54 2.43 -17.65
CA PRO A 181 36.47 3.21 -16.40
C PRO A 181 36.01 4.67 -16.61
N ARG A 182 35.92 5.14 -17.86
CA ARG A 182 35.40 6.49 -18.17
C ARG A 182 33.94 6.66 -17.74
N VAL A 183 33.19 5.58 -17.45
CA VAL A 183 31.84 5.68 -16.90
C VAL A 183 31.76 6.43 -15.57
N PHE A 184 32.86 6.50 -14.79
CA PHE A 184 32.91 7.31 -13.57
C PHE A 184 32.81 8.83 -13.82
N LEU A 185 32.99 9.29 -15.06
CA LEU A 185 32.70 10.67 -15.43
C LEU A 185 31.20 11.00 -15.28
N ALA A 186 30.33 10.00 -15.24
CA ALA A 186 28.90 10.18 -14.97
C ALA A 186 28.58 10.63 -13.52
N LEU A 187 29.53 10.56 -12.60
CA LEU A 187 29.38 11.15 -11.26
C LEU A 187 29.25 12.67 -11.28
N ASP A 188 29.77 13.32 -12.33
CA ASP A 188 29.63 14.75 -12.55
C ASP A 188 28.18 15.10 -12.94
N PRO A 189 27.44 15.89 -12.12
CA PRO A 189 26.07 16.28 -12.40
C PRO A 189 25.93 17.15 -13.65
N SER A 190 27.01 17.78 -14.12
CA SER A 190 26.97 18.56 -15.35
C SER A 190 26.59 17.72 -16.58
N ARG A 191 26.91 16.43 -16.58
CA ARG A 191 26.53 15.48 -17.64
C ARG A 191 25.01 15.29 -17.71
N ALA A 192 24.36 15.15 -16.55
CA ALA A 192 22.90 15.09 -16.47
C ALA A 192 22.26 16.38 -17.00
N LEU A 193 22.78 17.55 -16.59
CA LEU A 193 22.26 18.85 -17.02
C LEU A 193 22.43 19.09 -18.51
N ARG A 194 23.56 18.71 -19.09
CA ARG A 194 23.78 18.79 -20.54
C ARG A 194 22.80 17.93 -21.30
N MET A 195 22.64 16.66 -20.87
CA MET A 195 21.68 15.74 -21.48
C MET A 195 20.26 16.32 -21.50
N LEU A 196 19.84 16.96 -20.40
CA LEU A 196 18.52 17.60 -20.32
C LEU A 196 18.39 18.86 -21.17
N SER A 197 19.47 19.62 -21.39
CA SER A 197 19.46 20.88 -22.14
C SER A 197 19.53 20.69 -23.66
N GLU A 198 20.22 19.65 -24.13
CA GLU A 198 20.49 19.43 -25.56
C GLU A 198 19.28 18.85 -26.32
N HIS A 199 18.40 18.10 -25.65
CA HIS A 199 17.31 17.33 -26.28
C HIS A 199 15.96 17.60 -25.62
N GLN A 200 15.39 18.79 -25.77
CA GLN A 200 14.22 19.27 -25.01
C GLN A 200 13.05 18.26 -24.89
N ILE A 201 12.60 17.66 -25.99
CA ILE A 201 11.49 16.68 -25.96
C ILE A 201 12.00 15.27 -25.64
N GLY A 202 13.13 14.86 -26.25
CA GLY A 202 13.76 13.57 -25.99
C GLY A 202 14.22 13.41 -24.54
N SER A 203 14.62 14.51 -23.87
CA SER A 203 15.02 14.52 -22.45
C SER A 203 13.92 14.13 -21.50
N LEU A 204 12.65 14.49 -21.77
CA LEU A 204 11.52 14.05 -20.95
C LEU A 204 11.31 12.54 -21.06
N ALA A 205 11.42 11.97 -22.26
CA ALA A 205 11.27 10.54 -22.47
C ALA A 205 12.42 9.74 -21.81
N VAL A 206 13.68 10.26 -21.85
CA VAL A 206 14.81 9.71 -21.09
C VAL A 206 14.55 9.80 -19.60
N LEU A 207 14.05 10.92 -19.12
CA LEU A 207 13.76 11.12 -17.69
C LEU A 207 12.67 10.14 -17.20
N ALA A 208 11.69 9.80 -18.05
CA ALA A 208 10.70 8.76 -17.76
C ALA A 208 11.35 7.37 -17.64
N GLY A 209 12.34 7.03 -18.50
CA GLY A 209 13.14 5.82 -18.38
C GLY A 209 13.99 5.80 -17.11
N VAL A 210 14.68 6.90 -16.82
CA VAL A 210 15.49 7.07 -15.58
C VAL A 210 14.62 6.91 -14.34
N PHE A 211 13.36 7.38 -14.37
CA PHE A 211 12.43 7.24 -13.25
C PHE A 211 12.24 5.78 -12.83
N LEU A 212 12.30 4.82 -13.76
CA LEU A 212 12.17 3.40 -13.45
C LEU A 212 13.25 2.88 -12.49
N THR A 213 14.40 3.55 -12.42
CA THR A 213 15.49 3.17 -11.49
C THR A 213 15.20 3.52 -10.03
N VAL A 214 14.21 4.38 -9.77
CA VAL A 214 13.80 4.82 -8.43
C VAL A 214 12.43 4.27 -8.01
N THR A 215 11.79 3.46 -8.85
CA THR A 215 10.58 2.71 -8.47
C THR A 215 10.89 1.76 -7.32
N GLY A 216 9.91 1.48 -6.46
CA GLY A 216 10.10 0.72 -5.22
C GLY A 216 10.49 1.59 -4.00
N GLY A 217 10.75 2.90 -4.19
CA GLY A 217 10.99 3.82 -3.09
C GLY A 217 9.79 3.97 -2.14
N GLU A 218 8.58 3.89 -2.65
CA GLU A 218 7.33 3.90 -1.88
C GLU A 218 7.12 2.60 -1.10
N ALA A 219 7.51 1.44 -1.66
CA ALA A 219 7.47 0.17 -0.97
C ALA A 219 8.40 0.16 0.25
N LEU A 220 9.59 0.76 0.11
CA LEU A 220 10.56 0.97 1.20
C LEU A 220 9.93 1.72 2.39
N TYR A 221 9.07 2.70 2.12
CA TYR A 221 8.37 3.44 3.15
C TYR A 221 7.17 2.65 3.70
N ALA A 222 6.46 1.91 2.87
CA ALA A 222 5.32 1.09 3.29
C ALA A 222 5.74 -0.04 4.26
N ASP A 223 6.86 -0.70 3.98
CA ASP A 223 7.35 -1.85 4.76
C ASP A 223 8.16 -1.46 6.02
N MET A 224 8.32 -0.16 6.26
CA MET A 224 9.06 0.33 7.42
C MET A 224 8.51 -0.20 8.76
N GLY A 225 7.20 -0.44 8.84
CA GLY A 225 6.55 -0.98 10.05
C GLY A 225 7.04 -2.36 10.45
N HIS A 226 7.51 -3.16 9.49
CA HIS A 226 7.95 -4.53 9.72
C HIS A 226 9.43 -4.65 10.13
N PHE A 227 10.29 -3.81 9.58
CA PHE A 227 11.75 -3.94 9.73
C PHE A 227 12.38 -2.82 10.54
N GLY A 228 11.72 -1.68 10.66
CA GLY A 228 12.26 -0.48 11.29
C GLY A 228 13.22 0.30 10.38
N LYS A 229 13.55 1.53 10.78
CA LYS A 229 14.34 2.48 9.97
C LYS A 229 15.82 2.10 9.82
N ALA A 230 16.45 1.60 10.90
CA ALA A 230 17.89 1.36 10.92
C ALA A 230 18.33 0.23 9.98
N PRO A 231 17.67 -0.96 9.94
CA PRO A 231 17.98 -2.00 8.97
C PRO A 231 17.79 -1.56 7.52
N ILE A 232 16.75 -0.76 7.24
CA ILE A 232 16.48 -0.23 5.89
C ILE A 232 17.60 0.73 5.47
N ARG A 233 17.99 1.68 6.33
CA ARG A 233 19.09 2.62 6.04
C ARG A 233 20.40 1.91 5.79
N LEU A 234 20.75 0.96 6.66
CA LEU A 234 21.98 0.19 6.54
C LEU A 234 22.00 -0.62 5.24
N GLY A 235 20.90 -1.34 4.95
CA GLY A 235 20.76 -2.12 3.71
C GLY A 235 20.93 -1.26 2.46
N TRP A 236 20.26 -0.09 2.44
CA TRP A 236 20.38 0.85 1.31
C TRP A 236 21.81 1.35 1.10
N ILE A 237 22.43 1.91 2.15
CA ILE A 237 23.73 2.59 2.03
C ILE A 237 24.86 1.59 1.76
N CYS A 238 24.86 0.43 2.44
CA CYS A 238 25.99 -0.49 2.39
C CYS A 238 25.91 -1.53 1.26
N ILE A 239 24.70 -1.88 0.79
CA ILE A 239 24.54 -3.01 -0.14
C ILE A 239 23.79 -2.58 -1.40
N VAL A 240 22.55 -2.06 -1.27
CA VAL A 240 21.65 -1.91 -2.40
C VAL A 240 22.09 -0.79 -3.34
N MET A 241 22.31 0.41 -2.81
CA MET A 241 22.74 1.56 -3.63
C MET A 241 24.09 1.30 -4.32
N PRO A 242 25.16 0.81 -3.64
CA PRO A 242 26.40 0.45 -4.31
C PRO A 242 26.22 -0.59 -5.41
N ALA A 243 25.45 -1.67 -5.15
CA ALA A 243 25.23 -2.72 -6.14
C ALA A 243 24.49 -2.19 -7.38
N LEU A 244 23.45 -1.37 -7.18
CA LEU A 244 22.69 -0.77 -8.29
C LEU A 244 23.57 0.19 -9.10
N VAL A 245 24.31 1.08 -8.45
CA VAL A 245 25.20 2.04 -9.15
C VAL A 245 26.25 1.30 -9.97
N LEU A 246 26.92 0.29 -9.38
CA LEU A 246 27.90 -0.50 -10.08
C LEU A 246 27.29 -1.24 -11.26
N ASN A 247 26.10 -1.80 -11.11
CA ASN A 247 25.43 -2.51 -12.21
C ASN A 247 25.04 -1.56 -13.35
N TYR A 248 24.41 -0.41 -13.06
CA TYR A 248 24.06 0.58 -14.10
C TYR A 248 25.29 1.12 -14.80
N PHE A 249 26.38 1.39 -14.06
CA PHE A 249 27.64 1.86 -14.64
C PHE A 249 28.27 0.77 -15.52
N GLY A 250 28.16 -0.53 -15.12
CA GLY A 250 28.58 -1.64 -15.95
C GLY A 250 27.77 -1.78 -17.24
N GLN A 251 26.44 -1.63 -17.16
CA GLN A 251 25.59 -1.58 -18.36
C GLN A 251 26.00 -0.43 -19.29
N GLY A 252 26.24 0.75 -18.72
CA GLY A 252 26.73 1.89 -19.48
C GLY A 252 28.11 1.66 -20.10
N ALA A 253 29.04 1.05 -19.37
CA ALA A 253 30.36 0.68 -19.88
C ALA A 253 30.23 -0.23 -21.12
N MET A 254 29.39 -1.27 -21.03
CA MET A 254 29.11 -2.14 -22.17
C MET A 254 28.48 -1.39 -23.34
N LEU A 255 27.52 -0.47 -23.10
CA LEU A 255 26.87 0.30 -24.16
C LEU A 255 27.80 1.30 -24.85
N ILE A 256 28.83 1.79 -24.18
CA ILE A 256 29.87 2.63 -24.78
C ILE A 256 30.73 1.78 -25.74
N GLU A 257 31.06 0.54 -25.37
CA GLU A 257 31.83 -0.39 -26.20
C GLU A 257 30.97 -1.00 -27.32
N ASN A 258 29.73 -1.42 -27.01
CA ASN A 258 28.81 -2.06 -27.95
C ASN A 258 27.40 -1.43 -27.88
N PRO A 259 27.11 -0.38 -28.64
CA PRO A 259 25.80 0.27 -28.69
C PRO A 259 24.64 -0.64 -29.09
N ALA A 260 24.89 -1.73 -29.85
CA ALA A 260 23.86 -2.67 -30.28
C ALA A 260 23.28 -3.49 -29.12
N ALA A 261 24.00 -3.58 -27.99
CA ALA A 261 23.56 -4.29 -26.81
C ALA A 261 22.35 -3.62 -26.09
N ILE A 262 21.88 -2.47 -26.58
CA ILE A 262 20.73 -1.74 -25.98
C ILE A 262 19.43 -2.54 -25.98
N SER A 263 19.28 -3.56 -26.82
CA SER A 263 18.10 -4.43 -26.86
C SER A 263 17.86 -5.14 -25.53
N ASN A 264 18.93 -5.58 -24.84
CA ASN A 264 18.87 -6.21 -23.54
C ASN A 264 20.21 -6.06 -22.78
N PRO A 265 20.56 -4.85 -22.32
CA PRO A 265 21.89 -4.57 -21.80
C PRO A 265 22.23 -5.40 -20.56
N PHE A 266 21.25 -5.72 -19.74
CA PHE A 266 21.47 -6.50 -18.51
C PHE A 266 22.00 -7.92 -18.79
N TYR A 267 21.28 -8.70 -19.60
CA TYR A 267 21.67 -10.08 -19.86
C TYR A 267 22.91 -10.20 -20.76
N LEU A 268 23.08 -9.24 -21.67
CA LEU A 268 24.26 -9.21 -22.56
C LEU A 268 25.58 -8.84 -21.85
N MET A 269 25.53 -8.35 -20.60
CA MET A 269 26.74 -8.22 -19.77
C MET A 269 27.29 -9.57 -19.30
N ALA A 270 26.45 -10.60 -19.23
CA ALA A 270 26.87 -11.90 -18.75
C ALA A 270 27.56 -12.72 -19.84
N PRO A 271 28.54 -13.56 -19.52
CA PRO A 271 29.09 -14.54 -20.47
C PRO A 271 28.01 -15.57 -20.83
N GLU A 272 28.06 -16.12 -22.05
CA GLU A 272 27.01 -17.02 -22.58
C GLU A 272 26.63 -18.16 -21.63
N TRP A 273 27.61 -18.79 -21.00
CA TRP A 273 27.38 -19.89 -20.05
C TRP A 273 26.59 -19.47 -18.79
N ALA A 274 26.66 -18.22 -18.42
CA ALA A 274 26.05 -17.68 -17.20
C ALA A 274 24.63 -17.12 -17.45
N VAL A 275 24.21 -16.91 -18.70
CA VAL A 275 22.90 -16.28 -19.00
C VAL A 275 21.75 -17.12 -18.46
N LEU A 276 21.75 -18.44 -18.65
CA LEU A 276 20.66 -19.30 -18.17
C LEU A 276 20.58 -19.36 -16.63
N PRO A 277 21.68 -19.59 -15.87
CA PRO A 277 21.67 -19.42 -14.42
C PRO A 277 21.21 -18.04 -13.96
N LEU A 278 21.62 -16.97 -14.67
CA LEU A 278 21.22 -15.61 -14.37
C LEU A 278 19.72 -15.41 -14.53
N VAL A 279 19.09 -15.96 -15.57
CA VAL A 279 17.63 -15.93 -15.76
C VAL A 279 16.90 -16.60 -14.59
N VAL A 280 17.38 -17.75 -14.12
CA VAL A 280 16.77 -18.44 -12.97
C VAL A 280 16.82 -17.59 -11.71
N ILE A 281 17.97 -16.98 -11.42
CA ILE A 281 18.14 -16.12 -10.25
C ILE A 281 17.35 -14.81 -10.41
N ALA A 282 17.34 -14.20 -11.60
CA ALA A 282 16.54 -13.02 -11.91
C ALA A 282 15.03 -13.28 -11.74
N THR A 283 14.56 -14.46 -12.19
CA THR A 283 13.16 -14.88 -11.98
C THR A 283 12.85 -15.05 -10.49
N ALA A 284 13.74 -15.66 -9.72
CA ALA A 284 13.58 -15.77 -8.27
C ALA A 284 13.56 -14.38 -7.60
N ALA A 285 14.46 -13.48 -7.98
CA ALA A 285 14.47 -12.09 -7.50
C ALA A 285 13.19 -11.34 -7.87
N SER A 286 12.66 -11.54 -9.09
CA SER A 286 11.41 -10.95 -9.56
C SER A 286 10.18 -11.47 -8.81
N VAL A 287 10.15 -12.74 -8.45
CA VAL A 287 9.12 -13.32 -7.58
C VAL A 287 9.18 -12.70 -6.18
N ILE A 288 10.37 -12.50 -5.64
CA ILE A 288 10.56 -11.84 -4.33
C ILE A 288 10.13 -10.37 -4.39
N ALA A 289 10.50 -9.65 -5.45
CA ALA A 289 10.07 -8.28 -5.69
C ALA A 289 8.54 -8.16 -5.76
N SER A 290 7.91 -9.05 -6.51
CA SER A 290 6.44 -9.15 -6.62
C SER A 290 5.79 -9.40 -5.26
N GLN A 291 6.39 -10.27 -4.44
CA GLN A 291 5.92 -10.58 -3.08
C GLN A 291 5.92 -9.34 -2.19
N ALA A 292 6.98 -8.55 -2.25
CA ALA A 292 7.12 -7.32 -1.47
C ALA A 292 5.99 -6.33 -1.78
N VAL A 293 5.77 -6.04 -3.06
CA VAL A 293 4.73 -5.08 -3.49
C VAL A 293 3.32 -5.58 -3.13
N ILE A 294 3.01 -6.86 -3.36
CA ILE A 294 1.70 -7.43 -3.02
C ILE A 294 1.46 -7.42 -1.50
N SER A 295 2.49 -7.72 -0.70
CA SER A 295 2.42 -7.61 0.76
C SER A 295 2.14 -6.18 1.20
N GLY A 296 2.78 -5.20 0.55
CA GLY A 296 2.50 -3.77 0.72
C GLY A 296 1.04 -3.43 0.40
N VAL A 297 0.49 -3.95 -0.71
CA VAL A 297 -0.92 -3.77 -1.09
C VAL A 297 -1.86 -4.36 -0.04
N PHE A 298 -1.56 -5.54 0.53
CA PHE A 298 -2.37 -6.12 1.60
C PHE A 298 -2.34 -5.26 2.87
N SER A 299 -1.17 -4.73 3.24
CA SER A 299 -1.02 -3.82 4.37
C SER A 299 -1.81 -2.52 4.17
N VAL A 300 -1.71 -1.89 3.01
CA VAL A 300 -2.48 -0.68 2.66
C VAL A 300 -3.98 -0.99 2.61
N THR A 301 -4.39 -2.18 2.14
CA THR A 301 -5.79 -2.62 2.17
C THR A 301 -6.32 -2.69 3.59
N THR A 302 -5.58 -3.28 4.51
CA THR A 302 -5.98 -3.38 5.92
C THR A 302 -6.08 -2.00 6.57
N GLN A 303 -5.13 -1.11 6.30
CA GLN A 303 -5.19 0.28 6.73
C GLN A 303 -6.42 1.00 6.15
N ALA A 304 -6.72 0.82 4.86
CA ALA A 304 -7.87 1.43 4.19
C ALA A 304 -9.21 0.94 4.77
N VAL A 305 -9.34 -0.37 5.06
CA VAL A 305 -10.51 -0.95 5.72
C VAL A 305 -10.68 -0.36 7.11
N SER A 306 -9.61 -0.32 7.91
CA SER A 306 -9.63 0.17 9.29
C SER A 306 -9.91 1.68 9.36
N LEU A 307 -9.43 2.46 8.40
CA LEU A 307 -9.71 3.90 8.27
C LEU A 307 -11.09 4.18 7.63
N GLY A 308 -11.84 3.14 7.26
CA GLY A 308 -13.19 3.28 6.68
C GLY A 308 -13.19 3.76 5.22
N LEU A 309 -12.09 3.58 4.49
CA LEU A 309 -11.92 3.94 3.08
C LEU A 309 -12.32 2.79 2.13
N LEU A 310 -12.35 1.56 2.62
CA LEU A 310 -12.82 0.36 1.92
C LEU A 310 -13.84 -0.40 2.78
N PRO A 311 -14.70 -1.26 2.16
CA PRO A 311 -15.55 -2.17 2.92
C PRO A 311 -14.71 -3.15 3.73
N ARG A 312 -15.31 -3.79 4.74
CA ARG A 312 -14.65 -4.86 5.48
C ARG A 312 -14.36 -6.02 4.56
N LEU A 313 -13.08 -6.27 4.30
CA LEU A 313 -12.59 -7.41 3.53
C LEU A 313 -12.11 -8.50 4.50
N ARG A 314 -12.19 -9.76 4.06
CA ARG A 314 -11.62 -10.88 4.80
C ARG A 314 -10.11 -10.74 4.84
N VAL A 315 -9.55 -10.69 6.04
CA VAL A 315 -8.12 -10.59 6.32
C VAL A 315 -7.69 -11.83 7.08
N GLU A 316 -6.76 -12.59 6.51
CA GLU A 316 -6.19 -13.78 7.11
C GLU A 316 -4.76 -13.46 7.59
N HIS A 317 -4.42 -13.90 8.80
CA HIS A 317 -3.08 -13.77 9.33
C HIS A 317 -2.34 -15.08 9.01
N SER A 318 -1.31 -15.01 8.19
CA SER A 318 -0.56 -16.19 7.74
C SER A 318 0.50 -16.66 8.74
N SER A 319 0.77 -15.91 9.80
CA SER A 319 1.70 -16.29 10.88
C SER A 319 1.16 -15.89 12.25
N ALA A 320 1.22 -16.80 13.22
CA ALA A 320 0.90 -16.52 14.62
C ALA A 320 2.01 -15.72 15.32
N GLU A 321 3.27 -15.86 14.89
CA GLU A 321 4.44 -15.23 15.50
C GLU A 321 4.72 -13.82 14.99
N HIS A 322 4.30 -13.51 13.74
CA HIS A 322 4.54 -12.23 13.09
C HIS A 322 3.21 -11.59 12.67
N ALA A 323 2.66 -10.77 13.54
CA ALA A 323 1.36 -10.08 13.34
C ALA A 323 1.27 -9.21 12.06
N GLY A 324 2.40 -8.97 11.37
CA GLY A 324 2.49 -8.20 10.14
C GLY A 324 2.27 -9.00 8.86
N GLN A 325 2.23 -10.33 8.90
CA GLN A 325 2.02 -11.16 7.71
C GLN A 325 0.53 -11.34 7.43
N ILE A 326 0.03 -10.49 6.57
CA ILE A 326 -1.39 -10.35 6.23
C ILE A 326 -1.63 -10.90 4.83
N TYR A 327 -2.69 -11.68 4.65
CA TYR A 327 -3.20 -12.13 3.36
C TYR A 327 -4.64 -11.65 3.18
N VAL A 328 -4.92 -11.03 2.02
CA VAL A 328 -6.26 -10.55 1.67
C VAL A 328 -6.70 -11.26 0.39
N PRO A 329 -7.50 -12.36 0.49
CA PRO A 329 -7.87 -13.20 -0.65
C PRO A 329 -8.45 -12.41 -1.83
N THR A 330 -9.38 -11.51 -1.56
CA THR A 330 -10.04 -10.69 -2.57
C THR A 330 -9.03 -9.85 -3.38
N MET A 331 -8.09 -9.21 -2.68
CA MET A 331 -7.06 -8.39 -3.35
C MET A 331 -6.10 -9.25 -4.13
N ASN A 332 -5.71 -10.43 -3.60
CA ASN A 332 -4.84 -11.36 -4.29
C ASN A 332 -5.42 -11.78 -5.65
N TRP A 333 -6.70 -12.16 -5.70
CA TRP A 333 -7.36 -12.54 -6.96
C TRP A 333 -7.52 -11.38 -7.93
N ILE A 334 -7.86 -10.18 -7.43
CA ILE A 334 -7.95 -8.97 -8.26
C ILE A 334 -6.60 -8.65 -8.90
N LEU A 335 -5.52 -8.66 -8.10
CA LEU A 335 -4.17 -8.40 -8.59
C LEU A 335 -3.71 -9.46 -9.59
N MET A 336 -4.00 -10.75 -9.34
CA MET A 336 -3.69 -11.82 -10.28
C MET A 336 -4.35 -11.61 -11.63
N VAL A 337 -5.66 -11.37 -11.65
CA VAL A 337 -6.40 -11.14 -12.91
C VAL A 337 -5.87 -9.89 -13.62
N ALA A 338 -5.58 -8.82 -12.89
CA ALA A 338 -5.02 -7.60 -13.47
C ALA A 338 -3.61 -7.83 -14.04
N ALA A 339 -2.72 -8.53 -13.31
CA ALA A 339 -1.38 -8.85 -13.77
C ALA A 339 -1.40 -9.73 -15.04
N LEU A 340 -2.26 -10.75 -15.08
CA LEU A 340 -2.42 -11.62 -16.25
C LEU A 340 -2.95 -10.84 -17.45
N ALA A 341 -3.92 -9.94 -17.24
CA ALA A 341 -4.44 -9.07 -18.29
C ALA A 341 -3.35 -8.13 -18.86
N LEU A 342 -2.48 -7.61 -17.99
CA LEU A 342 -1.33 -6.78 -18.38
C LEU A 342 -0.30 -7.58 -19.19
N VAL A 343 0.04 -8.81 -18.78
CA VAL A 343 0.97 -9.68 -19.56
C VAL A 343 0.44 -9.94 -20.95
N ILE A 344 -0.86 -10.28 -21.06
CA ILE A 344 -1.49 -10.59 -22.34
C ILE A 344 -1.62 -9.33 -23.20
N GLY A 345 -1.96 -8.18 -22.59
CA GLY A 345 -2.20 -6.93 -23.30
C GLY A 345 -0.94 -6.26 -23.84
N PHE A 346 0.15 -6.30 -23.06
CA PHE A 346 1.41 -5.63 -23.43
C PHE A 346 2.43 -6.56 -24.08
N GLY A 347 2.47 -7.82 -23.71
CA GLY A 347 3.33 -8.84 -24.31
C GLY A 347 4.83 -8.71 -24.06
N SER A 348 5.34 -7.56 -23.57
CA SER A 348 6.76 -7.32 -23.31
C SER A 348 6.98 -6.35 -22.14
N SER A 349 8.14 -6.48 -21.49
CA SER A 349 8.56 -5.56 -20.41
C SER A 349 8.80 -4.14 -20.94
N ALA A 350 9.30 -4.00 -22.15
CA ALA A 350 9.54 -2.71 -22.78
C ALA A 350 8.25 -1.92 -23.01
N ALA A 351 7.17 -2.59 -23.45
CA ALA A 351 5.86 -1.96 -23.60
C ALA A 351 5.26 -1.55 -22.23
N LEU A 352 5.43 -2.39 -21.20
CA LEU A 352 4.98 -2.09 -19.83
C LEU A 352 5.77 -0.97 -19.17
N ALA A 353 7.03 -0.78 -19.51
CA ALA A 353 7.87 0.28 -18.95
C ALA A 353 7.27 1.67 -19.15
N GLY A 354 6.61 1.90 -20.30
CA GLY A 354 5.86 3.12 -20.57
C GLY A 354 4.66 3.32 -19.62
N ALA A 355 3.97 2.25 -19.28
CA ALA A 355 2.82 2.29 -18.39
C ALA A 355 3.21 2.44 -16.91
N TYR A 356 4.32 1.83 -16.47
CA TYR A 356 4.70 1.69 -15.06
C TYR A 356 4.97 3.01 -14.35
N GLY A 357 5.72 3.92 -14.97
CA GLY A 357 6.23 5.12 -14.32
C GLY A 357 5.15 6.09 -13.82
N LEU A 358 3.96 6.13 -14.43
CA LEU A 358 2.96 7.17 -14.14
C LEU A 358 2.27 6.98 -12.78
N ALA A 359 1.91 5.74 -12.41
CA ALA A 359 1.29 5.47 -11.11
C ALA A 359 2.26 5.77 -9.96
N VAL A 360 3.49 5.29 -10.09
CA VAL A 360 4.54 5.43 -9.06
C VAL A 360 4.96 6.90 -8.91
N SER A 361 5.21 7.64 -10.03
CA SER A 361 5.56 9.06 -9.95
C SER A 361 4.44 9.92 -9.36
N GLY A 362 3.19 9.59 -9.65
CA GLY A 362 2.02 10.21 -9.03
C GLY A 362 1.96 9.98 -7.52
N ALA A 363 2.15 8.73 -7.07
CA ALA A 363 2.18 8.38 -5.65
C ALA A 363 3.33 9.08 -4.92
N MET A 364 4.54 9.07 -5.49
CA MET A 364 5.73 9.75 -4.95
C MET A 364 5.54 11.27 -4.84
N THR A 365 4.90 11.88 -5.84
CA THR A 365 4.59 13.32 -5.84
C THR A 365 3.62 13.69 -4.72
N ILE A 366 2.69 12.81 -4.36
CA ILE A 366 1.72 13.03 -3.26
C ILE A 366 2.38 12.93 -1.87
N VAL A 367 3.36 12.03 -1.69
CA VAL A 367 4.06 11.86 -0.40
C VAL A 367 4.78 13.14 0.02
N THR A 368 5.35 13.89 -0.92
CA THR A 368 6.14 15.08 -0.62
C THR A 368 5.33 16.21 0.05
N PRO A 369 4.17 16.69 -0.47
CA PRO A 369 3.37 17.72 0.20
C PRO A 369 2.77 17.25 1.53
N LEU A 370 2.46 15.96 1.68
CA LEU A 370 2.03 15.41 2.96
C LEU A 370 3.17 15.49 4.00
N THR A 371 4.40 15.11 3.62
CA THR A 371 5.58 15.21 4.49
C THR A 371 5.93 16.65 4.81
N LEU A 372 5.87 17.57 3.83
CA LEU A 372 6.06 19.02 4.04
C LEU A 372 5.07 19.59 5.06
N SER A 373 3.82 19.12 5.04
CA SER A 373 2.79 19.54 6.00
C SER A 373 3.18 19.20 7.44
N LEU A 374 3.78 18.01 7.67
CA LEU A 374 4.27 17.61 9.00
C LEU A 374 5.47 18.45 9.46
N ILE A 375 6.44 18.69 8.56
CA ILE A 375 7.63 19.48 8.89
C ILE A 375 7.24 20.93 9.15
N LYS A 376 6.20 21.45 8.50
CA LYS A 376 5.70 22.82 8.68
C LYS A 376 5.17 23.07 10.10
N SER A 377 4.69 22.06 10.78
CA SER A 377 4.25 22.16 12.18
C SER A 377 5.41 22.26 13.18
N ARG A 378 6.64 21.94 12.74
CA ARG A 378 7.85 22.04 13.56
C ARG A 378 8.53 23.40 13.38
N THR A 379 9.00 24.00 14.46
CA THR A 379 9.72 25.29 14.48
C THR A 379 11.22 25.06 14.64
N GLY A 380 12.08 25.93 14.05
CA GLY A 380 13.55 25.89 14.19
C GLY A 380 14.30 26.01 12.86
N LYS A 381 15.64 26.21 12.95
CA LYS A 381 16.52 26.32 11.77
C LYS A 381 16.57 25.02 10.97
N GLU A 382 16.69 23.88 11.63
CA GLU A 382 16.70 22.54 11.01
C GLU A 382 15.43 22.28 10.22
N SER A 383 14.28 22.65 10.78
CA SER A 383 12.99 22.53 10.11
C SER A 383 12.88 23.42 8.86
N ARG A 384 13.52 24.59 8.83
CA ARG A 384 13.59 25.44 7.63
C ARG A 384 14.46 24.81 6.54
N LEU A 385 15.63 24.30 6.88
CA LEU A 385 16.52 23.63 5.93
C LEU A 385 15.84 22.39 5.30
N LEU A 386 15.23 21.56 6.13
CA LEU A 386 14.48 20.38 5.66
C LEU A 386 13.32 20.76 4.74
N ARG A 387 12.58 21.83 5.06
CA ARG A 387 11.49 22.32 4.19
C ARG A 387 12.01 22.80 2.84
N THR A 388 13.08 23.59 2.83
CA THR A 388 13.68 24.08 1.58
C THR A 388 14.20 22.91 0.75
N GLY A 389 14.94 21.97 1.35
CA GLY A 389 15.45 20.78 0.67
C GLY A 389 14.31 19.92 0.09
N LEU A 390 13.27 19.64 0.89
CA LEU A 390 12.14 18.85 0.42
C LEU A 390 11.28 19.58 -0.63
N SER A 391 11.23 20.93 -0.59
CA SER A 391 10.58 21.72 -1.64
C SER A 391 11.35 21.69 -2.97
N LEU A 392 12.68 21.64 -2.92
CA LEU A 392 13.51 21.42 -4.12
C LEU A 392 13.32 19.99 -4.66
N LEU A 393 13.31 18.98 -3.79
CA LEU A 393 13.02 17.61 -4.20
C LEU A 393 11.61 17.44 -4.78
N PHE A 394 10.64 18.27 -4.35
CA PHE A 394 9.31 18.29 -4.95
C PHE A 394 9.34 18.75 -6.42
N VAL A 395 10.25 19.66 -6.79
CA VAL A 395 10.44 20.03 -8.20
C VAL A 395 10.92 18.83 -9.01
N VAL A 396 11.81 18.00 -8.44
CA VAL A 396 12.24 16.74 -9.08
C VAL A 396 11.08 15.77 -9.26
N ASP A 397 10.23 15.63 -8.24
CA ASP A 397 9.01 14.79 -8.35
C ASP A 397 8.09 15.25 -9.48
N ILE A 398 7.86 16.56 -9.58
CA ILE A 398 7.04 17.14 -10.65
C ILE A 398 7.68 16.92 -12.01
N ALA A 399 9.01 17.05 -12.14
CA ALA A 399 9.71 16.78 -13.38
C ALA A 399 9.53 15.32 -13.82
N PHE A 400 9.65 14.35 -12.90
CA PHE A 400 9.39 12.95 -13.16
C PHE A 400 7.93 12.67 -13.52
N LEU A 401 6.97 13.30 -12.83
CA LEU A 401 5.56 13.16 -13.16
C LEU A 401 5.26 13.68 -14.57
N LEU A 402 5.77 14.87 -14.92
CA LEU A 402 5.61 15.43 -16.27
C LEU A 402 6.28 14.56 -17.33
N ALA A 403 7.47 14.00 -17.04
CA ALA A 403 8.15 13.07 -17.90
C ALA A 403 7.31 11.80 -18.16
N ASN A 404 6.73 11.22 -17.11
CA ASN A 404 5.89 10.03 -17.26
C ASN A 404 4.53 10.33 -17.95
N LEU A 405 4.02 11.57 -17.86
CA LEU A 405 2.83 11.98 -18.61
C LEU A 405 3.04 11.93 -20.12
N THR A 406 4.27 12.06 -20.64
CA THR A 406 4.55 11.90 -22.07
C THR A 406 4.30 10.46 -22.56
N LYS A 407 4.31 9.49 -21.64
CA LYS A 407 4.04 8.06 -21.93
C LYS A 407 2.55 7.69 -21.85
N LEU A 408 1.67 8.67 -21.75
CA LEU A 408 0.23 8.42 -21.62
C LEU A 408 -0.32 7.60 -22.79
N GLU A 409 0.09 7.92 -24.03
CA GLU A 409 -0.32 7.22 -25.25
C GLU A 409 0.33 5.83 -25.36
N ASP A 410 1.53 5.65 -24.82
CA ASP A 410 2.27 4.38 -24.80
C ASP A 410 1.76 3.38 -23.73
N GLY A 411 0.56 3.57 -23.20
CA GLY A 411 -0.06 2.69 -22.20
C GLY A 411 -0.11 3.27 -20.78
N GLY A 412 0.52 4.43 -20.51
CA GLY A 412 0.49 5.11 -19.20
C GLY A 412 -0.92 5.52 -18.73
N TRP A 413 -1.89 5.59 -19.64
CA TRP A 413 -3.29 5.85 -19.29
C TRP A 413 -3.92 4.74 -18.43
N LEU A 414 -3.46 3.49 -18.57
CA LEU A 414 -4.07 2.33 -17.90
C LEU A 414 -3.87 2.36 -16.36
N PRO A 415 -2.64 2.54 -15.83
CA PRO A 415 -2.45 2.67 -14.37
C PRO A 415 -3.10 3.94 -13.82
N LEU A 416 -3.15 5.03 -14.59
CA LEU A 416 -3.85 6.23 -14.17
C LEU A 416 -5.36 5.99 -14.10
N ALA A 417 -5.95 5.36 -15.12
CA ALA A 417 -7.38 5.03 -15.15
C ALA A 417 -7.75 4.05 -14.03
N SER A 418 -6.95 3.00 -13.80
CA SER A 418 -7.17 2.06 -12.70
C SER A 418 -7.05 2.73 -11.33
N GLY A 419 -6.04 3.58 -11.12
CA GLY A 419 -5.89 4.40 -9.92
C GLY A 419 -7.08 5.34 -9.69
N LEU A 420 -7.56 6.01 -10.73
CA LEU A 420 -8.74 6.87 -10.65
C LEU A 420 -10.04 6.10 -10.38
N ILE A 421 -10.20 4.89 -10.93
CA ILE A 421 -11.33 4.00 -10.62
C ILE A 421 -11.29 3.60 -9.15
N ILE A 422 -10.14 3.19 -8.63
CA ILE A 422 -9.98 2.82 -7.22
C ILE A 422 -10.24 4.04 -6.32
N PHE A 423 -9.72 5.20 -6.68
CA PHE A 423 -9.99 6.47 -5.99
C PHE A 423 -11.48 6.78 -5.94
N TRP A 424 -12.18 6.64 -7.07
CA TRP A 424 -13.62 6.85 -7.16
C TRP A 424 -14.40 5.84 -6.29
N LEU A 425 -13.99 4.58 -6.25
CA LEU A 425 -14.57 3.56 -5.38
C LEU A 425 -14.37 3.90 -3.89
N MET A 426 -13.15 4.28 -3.48
CA MET A 426 -12.84 4.66 -2.10
C MET A 426 -13.63 5.91 -1.67
N GLN A 427 -13.70 6.93 -2.52
CA GLN A 427 -14.50 8.13 -2.30
C GLN A 427 -16.01 7.82 -2.23
N THR A 428 -16.46 6.90 -3.07
CA THR A 428 -17.88 6.46 -3.08
C THR A 428 -18.21 5.72 -1.80
N TRP A 429 -17.32 4.84 -1.34
CA TRP A 429 -17.48 4.13 -0.06
C TRP A 429 -17.53 5.11 1.11
N GLN A 430 -16.59 6.04 1.21
CA GLN A 430 -16.53 7.05 2.27
C GLN A 430 -17.80 7.91 2.30
N SER A 431 -18.23 8.40 1.14
CA SER A 431 -19.45 9.22 1.02
C SER A 431 -20.71 8.43 1.38
N GLY A 432 -20.82 7.18 0.91
CA GLY A 432 -21.95 6.30 1.23
C GLY A 432 -22.04 5.99 2.72
N ARG A 433 -20.90 5.67 3.35
CA ARG A 433 -20.86 5.47 4.80
C ARG A 433 -21.22 6.73 5.59
N ALA A 434 -20.78 7.90 5.12
CA ALA A 434 -21.14 9.16 5.76
C ALA A 434 -22.66 9.43 5.68
N SER A 435 -23.29 9.16 4.52
CA SER A 435 -24.75 9.27 4.35
C SER A 435 -25.51 8.31 5.25
N VAL A 436 -25.11 7.03 5.30
CA VAL A 436 -25.70 6.03 6.20
C VAL A 436 -25.58 6.50 7.65
N MET A 437 -24.39 6.92 8.07
CA MET A 437 -24.14 7.36 9.43
C MET A 437 -24.95 8.61 9.79
N ALA A 438 -25.09 9.57 8.88
CA ALA A 438 -25.90 10.77 9.10
C ALA A 438 -27.37 10.46 9.33
N ARG A 439 -27.93 9.45 8.61
CA ARG A 439 -29.32 8.98 8.82
C ARG A 439 -29.48 8.26 10.15
N LEU A 440 -28.56 7.34 10.46
CA LEU A 440 -28.58 6.62 11.75
C LEU A 440 -28.55 7.60 12.94
N LEU A 441 -27.82 8.70 12.82
CA LEU A 441 -27.75 9.73 13.86
C LEU A 441 -29.04 10.54 14.02
N ARG A 442 -29.73 10.85 12.92
CA ARG A 442 -31.00 11.59 12.96
C ARG A 442 -32.12 10.80 13.67
N GLU A 443 -32.04 9.48 13.61
CA GLU A 443 -33.03 8.58 14.20
C GLU A 443 -32.56 8.00 15.55
N GLN A 444 -31.41 8.46 16.06
CA GLN A 444 -30.87 7.99 17.34
C GLN A 444 -31.64 8.57 18.51
N LYS A 445 -32.12 7.70 19.41
CA LYS A 445 -32.82 8.13 20.62
C LYS A 445 -31.83 8.64 21.67
N PRO A 446 -32.05 9.85 22.25
CA PRO A 446 -31.23 10.34 23.35
C PRO A 446 -31.28 9.42 24.57
N VAL A 447 -30.18 9.34 25.29
CA VAL A 447 -30.08 8.47 26.51
C VAL A 447 -31.11 8.87 27.56
N ARG A 448 -31.36 10.18 27.73
CA ARG A 448 -32.32 10.69 28.71
C ARG A 448 -33.73 10.20 28.42
N ASP A 449 -34.19 10.34 27.17
CA ASP A 449 -35.55 9.94 26.76
C ASP A 449 -35.73 8.42 26.88
N PHE A 450 -34.67 7.66 26.62
CA PHE A 450 -34.67 6.22 26.80
C PHE A 450 -34.83 5.81 28.28
N ILE A 451 -34.12 6.48 29.19
CA ILE A 451 -34.23 6.23 30.63
C ILE A 451 -35.64 6.58 31.16
N GLU A 452 -36.23 7.66 30.66
CA GLU A 452 -37.59 8.07 31.02
C GLU A 452 -38.62 7.01 30.55
N ASP A 453 -38.47 6.48 29.33
CA ASP A 453 -39.32 5.41 28.84
C ASP A 453 -39.18 4.11 29.64
N LEU A 454 -37.93 3.70 29.98
CA LEU A 454 -37.71 2.52 30.81
C LEU A 454 -38.35 2.63 32.19
N LYS A 455 -38.45 3.83 32.73
CA LYS A 455 -39.14 4.06 34.02
C LYS A 455 -40.64 4.01 33.88
N ARG A 456 -41.17 4.46 32.74
CA ARG A 456 -42.62 4.47 32.47
C ARG A 456 -43.19 3.09 32.14
N ASP A 457 -42.45 2.35 31.32
CA ASP A 457 -42.85 1.03 30.83
C ASP A 457 -41.65 0.07 30.90
N PRO A 458 -41.34 -0.52 32.08
CA PRO A 458 -40.19 -1.37 32.25
C PRO A 458 -40.36 -2.72 31.55
N PRO A 459 -39.44 -3.10 30.64
CA PRO A 459 -39.49 -4.40 29.97
C PRO A 459 -39.16 -5.53 30.94
N VAL A 460 -39.67 -6.73 30.64
CA VAL A 460 -39.34 -7.94 31.41
C VAL A 460 -37.85 -8.19 31.39
N ARG A 461 -37.26 -8.39 32.58
CA ARG A 461 -35.84 -8.72 32.70
C ARG A 461 -35.62 -10.22 32.61
N VAL A 462 -34.68 -10.64 31.75
CA VAL A 462 -34.25 -12.02 31.58
C VAL A 462 -32.82 -12.19 32.09
N ALA A 463 -32.51 -13.36 32.65
CA ALA A 463 -31.18 -13.64 33.21
C ALA A 463 -30.08 -13.57 32.15
N GLY A 464 -28.87 -13.20 32.56
CA GLY A 464 -27.68 -13.15 31.73
C GLY A 464 -27.27 -11.75 31.28
N THR A 465 -26.28 -11.71 30.37
CA THR A 465 -25.70 -10.47 29.85
C THR A 465 -25.97 -10.34 28.35
N SER A 466 -26.44 -9.17 27.92
CA SER A 466 -26.55 -8.82 26.50
C SER A 466 -25.57 -7.71 26.11
N ILE A 467 -24.91 -7.87 24.98
CA ILE A 467 -23.99 -6.89 24.43
C ILE A 467 -24.58 -6.33 23.13
N PHE A 468 -24.95 -5.06 23.15
CA PHE A 468 -25.44 -4.37 21.98
C PHE A 468 -24.33 -3.55 21.36
N MET A 469 -23.92 -3.94 20.14
CA MET A 469 -22.86 -3.23 19.42
C MET A 469 -23.42 -2.05 18.63
N ASP A 470 -22.78 -0.90 18.77
CA ASP A 470 -23.13 0.31 18.03
C ASP A 470 -21.88 0.93 17.39
N ALA A 471 -22.07 1.57 16.25
CA ALA A 471 -21.02 2.29 15.54
C ALA A 471 -20.58 3.59 16.26
N LYS A 472 -21.39 4.14 17.16
CA LYS A 472 -21.11 5.36 17.93
C LYS A 472 -21.40 5.21 19.41
N ALA A 473 -20.60 5.90 20.20
CA ALA A 473 -20.73 5.92 21.65
C ALA A 473 -21.83 6.88 22.17
N SER A 474 -22.53 7.60 21.30
CA SER A 474 -23.63 8.50 21.66
C SER A 474 -25.01 7.85 21.40
N GLY A 475 -25.95 8.01 22.31
CA GLY A 475 -27.32 7.49 22.16
C GLY A 475 -27.45 6.00 22.50
N ILE A 476 -28.60 5.43 22.13
CA ILE A 476 -28.95 4.02 22.41
C ILE A 476 -28.91 3.22 21.10
N PRO A 477 -28.30 2.02 21.09
CA PRO A 477 -28.26 1.14 19.93
C PRO A 477 -29.67 0.78 19.42
N ARG A 478 -29.87 0.84 18.11
CA ARG A 478 -31.14 0.45 17.49
C ARG A 478 -31.51 -1.00 17.78
N ALA A 479 -30.53 -1.88 17.82
CA ALA A 479 -30.78 -3.28 18.17
C ALA A 479 -31.44 -3.41 19.56
N LEU A 480 -31.01 -2.60 20.55
CA LEU A 480 -31.64 -2.57 21.87
C LEU A 480 -33.07 -2.01 21.81
N LEU A 481 -33.26 -0.88 21.11
CA LEU A 481 -34.58 -0.27 20.95
C LEU A 481 -35.56 -1.23 20.27
N ASN A 482 -35.15 -1.92 19.22
CA ASN A 482 -35.96 -2.87 18.48
C ASN A 482 -36.24 -4.14 19.32
N ASN A 483 -35.24 -4.60 20.10
CA ASN A 483 -35.44 -5.74 21.00
C ASN A 483 -36.51 -5.43 22.06
N ILE A 484 -36.47 -4.27 22.68
CA ILE A 484 -37.47 -3.84 23.65
C ILE A 484 -38.83 -3.67 22.96
N LYS A 485 -38.87 -3.01 21.80
CA LYS A 485 -40.10 -2.69 21.09
C LYS A 485 -40.88 -3.94 20.60
N PHE A 486 -40.14 -4.94 20.09
CA PHE A 486 -40.79 -6.09 19.42
C PHE A 486 -40.86 -7.33 20.31
N ASN A 487 -39.85 -7.53 21.20
CA ASN A 487 -39.78 -8.71 22.06
C ASN A 487 -40.23 -8.42 23.50
N HIS A 488 -40.34 -7.13 23.90
CA HIS A 488 -40.72 -6.65 25.25
C HIS A 488 -39.84 -7.20 26.38
N VAL A 489 -38.60 -7.58 26.06
CA VAL A 489 -37.60 -8.11 27.03
C VAL A 489 -36.29 -7.35 27.01
N MET A 490 -35.58 -7.36 28.14
CA MET A 490 -34.24 -6.86 28.28
C MET A 490 -33.48 -7.74 29.29
N HIS A 491 -32.18 -8.02 29.03
CA HIS A 491 -31.38 -8.78 29.98
C HIS A 491 -31.12 -7.98 31.27
N GLU A 492 -30.83 -8.71 32.35
CA GLU A 492 -30.47 -8.09 33.63
C GLU A 492 -29.25 -7.16 33.48
N ARG A 493 -28.26 -7.63 32.72
CA ARG A 493 -27.04 -6.85 32.43
C ARG A 493 -26.98 -6.51 30.93
N VAL A 494 -26.86 -5.22 30.63
CA VAL A 494 -26.79 -4.72 29.25
C VAL A 494 -25.49 -3.93 29.07
N VAL A 495 -24.69 -4.32 28.09
CA VAL A 495 -23.46 -3.63 27.70
C VAL A 495 -23.66 -2.97 26.35
N LEU A 496 -23.55 -1.64 26.30
CA LEU A 496 -23.53 -0.88 25.05
C LEU A 496 -22.10 -0.76 24.56
N LEU A 497 -21.69 -1.59 23.61
CA LEU A 497 -20.31 -1.67 23.15
C LEU A 497 -20.09 -0.89 21.88
N THR A 498 -19.12 0.02 21.88
CA THR A 498 -18.67 0.75 20.70
C THR A 498 -17.17 0.52 20.49
N VAL A 499 -16.78 0.13 19.28
CA VAL A 499 -15.38 0.01 18.88
C VAL A 499 -15.03 1.19 17.97
N VAL A 500 -14.06 1.99 18.42
CA VAL A 500 -13.60 3.19 17.70
C VAL A 500 -12.18 2.97 17.20
N THR A 501 -12.01 2.97 15.88
CA THR A 501 -10.66 2.96 15.28
C THR A 501 -10.04 4.35 15.38
N ARG A 502 -8.82 4.42 15.91
CA ARG A 502 -8.02 5.64 16.03
C ARG A 502 -7.05 5.78 14.86
N GLU A 503 -6.70 7.02 14.53
CA GLU A 503 -5.71 7.37 13.48
C GLU A 503 -4.25 7.09 13.91
N VAL A 504 -4.05 6.07 14.77
CA VAL A 504 -2.76 5.56 15.24
C VAL A 504 -2.71 4.06 15.00
N PRO A 505 -1.54 3.47 14.72
CA PRO A 505 -1.44 2.04 14.44
C PRO A 505 -1.89 1.16 15.62
N ARG A 506 -1.47 1.52 16.84
CA ARG A 506 -1.81 0.78 18.06
C ARG A 506 -2.17 1.74 19.18
N VAL A 507 -3.13 1.33 20.01
CA VAL A 507 -3.57 2.05 21.21
C VAL A 507 -2.97 1.39 22.44
N SER A 508 -2.39 2.19 23.36
CA SER A 508 -1.88 1.68 24.63
C SER A 508 -3.03 1.15 25.50
N THR A 509 -2.77 0.08 26.27
CA THR A 509 -3.76 -0.58 27.14
C THR A 509 -4.45 0.41 28.07
N ALA A 510 -3.72 1.34 28.67
CA ALA A 510 -4.27 2.35 29.58
C ALA A 510 -5.31 3.31 28.94
N LYS A 511 -5.35 3.42 27.60
CA LYS A 511 -6.29 4.29 26.85
C LYS A 511 -7.29 3.48 26.00
N ARG A 512 -7.25 2.17 26.12
CA ARG A 512 -8.03 1.27 25.27
C ARG A 512 -9.49 1.25 25.63
N LEU A 513 -9.84 1.27 26.89
CA LEU A 513 -11.21 1.16 27.36
C LEU A 513 -11.65 2.40 28.14
N THR A 514 -12.91 2.76 27.92
CA THR A 514 -13.64 3.73 28.75
C THR A 514 -14.97 3.10 29.11
N VAL A 515 -15.22 2.91 30.41
CA VAL A 515 -16.46 2.34 30.94
C VAL A 515 -17.23 3.45 31.62
N THR A 516 -18.52 3.60 31.28
CA THR A 516 -19.40 4.63 31.83
C THR A 516 -20.76 4.01 32.18
N PRO A 517 -21.25 4.11 33.42
CA PRO A 517 -22.61 3.67 33.76
C PRO A 517 -23.64 4.57 33.03
N VAL A 518 -24.72 3.98 32.53
CA VAL A 518 -25.83 4.67 31.86
C VAL A 518 -27.04 4.77 32.78
N CYS A 519 -27.48 3.65 33.31
CA CYS A 519 -28.48 3.50 34.36
C CYS A 519 -28.35 2.11 34.99
N GLU A 520 -29.20 1.77 35.94
CA GLU A 520 -29.18 0.48 36.61
C GLU A 520 -29.26 -0.70 35.61
N GLY A 521 -28.28 -1.59 35.68
CA GLY A 521 -28.13 -2.75 34.79
C GLY A 521 -27.63 -2.41 33.38
N ILE A 522 -27.35 -1.15 33.03
CA ILE A 522 -26.83 -0.75 31.70
C ILE A 522 -25.51 0.00 31.81
N VAL A 523 -24.49 -0.52 31.14
CA VAL A 523 -23.13 0.05 31.13
C VAL A 523 -22.70 0.32 29.67
N ARG A 524 -22.02 1.42 29.43
CA ARG A 524 -21.41 1.73 28.14
C ARG A 524 -19.93 1.44 28.19
N VAL A 525 -19.45 0.68 27.21
CA VAL A 525 -18.05 0.36 27.00
C VAL A 525 -17.61 0.94 25.65
N VAL A 526 -16.65 1.83 25.65
CA VAL A 526 -16.02 2.36 24.44
C VAL A 526 -14.62 1.78 24.33
N ALA A 527 -14.42 0.90 23.37
CA ALA A 527 -13.12 0.31 23.06
C ALA A 527 -12.42 1.09 21.96
N GLN A 528 -11.20 1.53 22.18
CA GLN A 528 -10.36 2.19 21.19
C GLN A 528 -9.33 1.21 20.66
N VAL A 529 -9.26 1.07 19.33
CA VAL A 529 -8.29 0.21 18.64
C VAL A 529 -7.52 1.02 17.61
N GLY A 530 -6.27 0.67 17.39
CA GLY A 530 -5.47 1.26 16.32
C GLY A 530 -5.84 0.67 14.96
N PHE A 531 -5.47 1.38 13.88
CA PHE A 531 -5.82 0.92 12.53
C PHE A 531 -5.05 -0.34 12.08
N MET A 532 -3.97 -0.73 12.79
CA MET A 532 -3.23 -1.99 12.59
C MET A 532 -3.64 -3.08 13.59
N GLU A 533 -4.60 -2.81 14.47
CA GLU A 533 -5.10 -3.78 15.43
C GLU A 533 -6.38 -4.44 14.90
N LYS A 534 -6.45 -5.77 14.96
CA LYS A 534 -7.70 -6.50 14.71
C LYS A 534 -8.53 -6.48 15.99
N PRO A 535 -9.72 -5.85 15.98
CA PRO A 535 -10.56 -5.81 17.16
C PRO A 535 -11.07 -7.23 17.49
N ASN A 536 -10.81 -7.68 18.70
CA ASN A 536 -11.35 -8.93 19.25
C ASN A 536 -12.26 -8.60 20.43
N ILE A 537 -13.55 -8.77 20.25
CA ILE A 537 -14.55 -8.37 21.24
C ILE A 537 -14.42 -9.19 22.53
N THR A 538 -14.14 -10.49 22.43
CA THR A 538 -13.94 -11.34 23.60
C THR A 538 -12.75 -10.86 24.46
N ALA A 539 -11.65 -10.48 23.83
CA ALA A 539 -10.50 -9.93 24.54
C ALA A 539 -10.82 -8.56 25.18
N ILE A 540 -11.55 -7.69 24.45
CA ILE A 540 -11.99 -6.38 24.96
C ILE A 540 -12.89 -6.54 26.18
N LEU A 541 -13.82 -7.51 26.17
CA LEU A 541 -14.72 -7.75 27.30
C LEU A 541 -14.01 -8.34 28.52
N ARG A 542 -13.06 -9.24 28.31
CA ARG A 542 -12.19 -9.73 29.41
C ARG A 542 -11.38 -8.59 30.04
N GLU A 543 -10.89 -7.67 29.24
CA GLU A 543 -10.21 -6.47 29.76
C GLU A 543 -11.20 -5.56 30.52
N ALA A 544 -12.47 -5.47 30.10
CA ALA A 544 -13.50 -4.69 30.75
C ALA A 544 -13.91 -5.26 32.15
N GLU A 545 -13.63 -6.54 32.44
CA GLU A 545 -13.85 -7.13 33.78
C GLU A 545 -13.07 -6.38 34.86
N SER A 546 -11.83 -5.98 34.56
CA SER A 546 -10.99 -5.17 35.47
C SER A 546 -11.57 -3.78 35.75
N HIS A 547 -12.55 -3.35 34.95
CA HIS A 547 -13.27 -2.07 35.07
C HIS A 547 -14.70 -2.26 35.62
N GLY A 548 -15.01 -3.44 36.20
CA GLY A 548 -16.28 -3.70 36.85
C GLY A 548 -17.41 -4.12 35.90
N VAL A 549 -17.10 -4.59 34.70
CA VAL A 549 -18.08 -5.14 33.74
C VAL A 549 -17.97 -6.66 33.75
N PRO A 550 -18.84 -7.40 34.47
CA PRO A 550 -18.78 -8.85 34.52
C PRO A 550 -18.99 -9.48 33.14
N TYR A 551 -18.11 -10.39 32.75
CA TYR A 551 -18.17 -11.06 31.46
C TYR A 551 -18.12 -12.59 31.64
N GLU A 552 -19.24 -13.23 31.35
CA GLU A 552 -19.37 -14.68 31.34
C GLU A 552 -19.68 -15.13 29.90
N PRO A 553 -18.72 -15.72 29.17
CA PRO A 553 -18.90 -16.07 27.75
C PRO A 553 -20.15 -16.93 27.50
N GLU A 554 -20.41 -17.90 28.38
CA GLU A 554 -21.52 -18.86 28.25
C GLU A 554 -22.90 -18.22 28.54
N ALA A 555 -22.97 -17.16 29.33
CA ALA A 555 -24.18 -16.43 29.69
C ALA A 555 -24.35 -15.12 28.89
N THR A 556 -23.49 -14.88 27.88
CA THR A 556 -23.49 -13.62 27.11
C THR A 556 -24.07 -13.81 25.72
N THR A 557 -24.99 -12.93 25.32
CA THR A 557 -25.58 -12.86 23.99
C THR A 557 -25.19 -11.55 23.29
N TYR A 558 -24.75 -11.63 22.05
CA TYR A 558 -24.32 -10.47 21.25
C TYR A 558 -25.42 -10.05 20.28
N PHE A 559 -25.85 -8.82 20.36
CA PHE A 559 -26.86 -8.24 19.49
C PHE A 559 -26.21 -7.26 18.50
N LEU A 560 -26.38 -7.54 17.21
CA LEU A 560 -25.87 -6.74 16.12
C LEU A 560 -27.01 -6.09 15.34
N SER A 561 -26.83 -4.83 14.93
CA SER A 561 -27.69 -4.22 13.92
C SER A 561 -27.20 -4.61 12.53
N ARG A 562 -28.07 -5.19 11.70
CA ARG A 562 -27.83 -5.45 10.29
C ARG A 562 -28.64 -4.49 9.45
N GLU A 563 -27.98 -3.52 8.82
CA GLU A 563 -28.64 -2.56 7.93
C GLU A 563 -28.77 -3.17 6.52
N GLU A 564 -29.99 -3.40 6.08
CA GLU A 564 -30.31 -3.70 4.69
C GLU A 564 -30.53 -2.39 3.93
N LEU A 565 -29.60 -2.08 3.01
CA LEU A 565 -29.63 -0.84 2.24
C LEU A 565 -30.60 -0.96 1.07
N LEU A 566 -31.61 -0.10 1.04
CA LEU A 566 -32.59 -0.01 -0.04
C LEU A 566 -32.39 1.29 -0.85
N PRO A 567 -32.64 1.27 -2.17
CA PRO A 567 -32.57 2.47 -2.98
C PRO A 567 -33.71 3.43 -2.64
N GLY A 568 -33.38 4.57 -2.02
CA GLY A 568 -34.33 5.62 -1.67
C GLY A 568 -34.57 6.62 -2.81
N ARG A 569 -35.70 7.33 -2.77
CA ARG A 569 -36.02 8.40 -3.74
C ARG A 569 -35.15 9.65 -3.55
N ARG A 570 -34.70 9.95 -2.33
CA ARG A 570 -33.82 11.08 -2.00
C ARG A 570 -32.48 10.55 -1.50
N SER A 571 -31.46 10.60 -2.33
CA SER A 571 -30.10 10.16 -2.01
C SER A 571 -29.12 11.31 -2.23
N ASP A 572 -28.17 11.44 -1.29
CA ASP A 572 -27.03 12.36 -1.45
C ASP A 572 -25.98 11.84 -2.46
N LEU A 573 -26.14 10.58 -2.91
CA LEU A 573 -25.27 9.93 -3.88
C LEU A 573 -25.90 9.94 -5.27
N SER A 574 -25.09 10.18 -6.29
CA SER A 574 -25.52 9.98 -7.69
C SER A 574 -25.92 8.50 -7.92
N PRO A 575 -26.81 8.19 -8.91
CA PRO A 575 -27.30 6.84 -9.14
C PRO A 575 -26.18 5.80 -9.32
N LEU A 576 -25.12 6.15 -10.05
CA LEU A 576 -23.96 5.28 -10.26
C LEU A 576 -23.18 5.02 -8.96
N ARG A 577 -22.89 6.08 -8.19
CA ARG A 577 -22.23 5.93 -6.87
C ARG A 577 -23.06 5.12 -5.91
N ARG A 578 -24.36 5.34 -5.89
CA ARG A 578 -25.29 4.58 -5.03
C ARG A 578 -25.24 3.09 -5.37
N LYS A 579 -25.32 2.73 -6.67
CA LYS A 579 -25.23 1.33 -7.13
C LYS A 579 -23.90 0.71 -6.72
N ALA A 580 -22.79 1.40 -6.94
CA ALA A 580 -21.45 0.95 -6.57
C ALA A 580 -21.33 0.77 -5.04
N PHE A 581 -21.81 1.72 -4.24
CA PHE A 581 -21.80 1.64 -2.78
C PHE A 581 -22.61 0.45 -2.27
N MET A 582 -23.83 0.24 -2.79
CA MET A 582 -24.67 -0.90 -2.40
C MET A 582 -24.01 -2.23 -2.77
N GLN A 583 -23.36 -2.32 -3.92
CA GLN A 583 -22.64 -3.53 -4.32
C GLN A 583 -21.44 -3.81 -3.40
N MET A 584 -20.65 -2.78 -3.08
CA MET A 584 -19.55 -2.91 -2.11
C MET A 584 -20.06 -3.29 -0.71
N ALA A 585 -21.19 -2.75 -0.27
CA ALA A 585 -21.77 -3.05 1.02
C ALA A 585 -22.28 -4.50 1.12
N ARG A 586 -22.83 -5.05 0.02
CA ARG A 586 -23.24 -6.47 -0.05
C ARG A 586 -22.05 -7.43 -0.01
N GLY A 587 -20.92 -7.04 -0.60
CA GLY A 587 -19.67 -7.83 -0.56
C GLY A 587 -18.85 -7.66 0.71
N ALA A 588 -19.27 -6.81 1.65
CA ALA A 588 -18.56 -6.60 2.90
C ALA A 588 -18.65 -7.83 3.81
N GLN A 589 -17.57 -8.13 4.52
CA GLN A 589 -17.55 -9.20 5.53
C GLN A 589 -18.61 -8.96 6.61
N ILE A 590 -19.26 -10.05 7.04
CA ILE A 590 -20.24 -10.05 8.12
C ILE A 590 -19.61 -9.50 9.41
N ILE A 591 -20.36 -8.67 10.14
CA ILE A 591 -19.86 -7.98 11.34
C ILE A 591 -19.40 -8.99 12.40
N ALA A 592 -20.14 -10.07 12.59
CA ALA A 592 -19.81 -11.12 13.55
C ALA A 592 -18.44 -11.75 13.27
N ASP A 593 -18.16 -12.10 12.01
CA ASP A 593 -16.87 -12.68 11.59
C ASP A 593 -15.71 -11.69 11.71
N TYR A 594 -15.96 -10.42 11.35
CA TYR A 594 -14.95 -9.37 11.44
C TYR A 594 -14.47 -9.15 12.88
N TYR A 595 -15.38 -9.20 13.85
CA TYR A 595 -15.09 -9.02 15.26
C TYR A 595 -14.77 -10.33 16.01
N GLY A 596 -14.82 -11.48 15.34
CA GLY A 596 -14.53 -12.79 15.91
C GLY A 596 -15.53 -13.21 16.99
N LEU A 597 -16.82 -12.92 16.78
CA LEU A 597 -17.87 -13.29 17.72
C LEU A 597 -18.24 -14.79 17.59
N PRO A 598 -18.60 -15.46 18.70
CA PRO A 598 -19.03 -16.86 18.66
C PRO A 598 -20.39 -16.97 17.92
N PRO A 599 -20.47 -17.73 16.80
CA PRO A 599 -21.64 -17.71 15.90
C PRO A 599 -22.93 -18.19 16.57
N ASN A 600 -22.84 -19.07 17.56
CA ASN A 600 -23.98 -19.60 18.32
C ASN A 600 -24.54 -18.65 19.41
N ARG A 601 -23.92 -17.48 19.59
CA ARG A 601 -24.29 -16.47 20.59
C ARG A 601 -24.66 -15.12 19.98
N VAL A 602 -24.77 -15.04 18.65
CA VAL A 602 -25.07 -13.80 17.93
C VAL A 602 -26.52 -13.76 17.49
N VAL A 603 -27.19 -12.65 17.79
CA VAL A 603 -28.52 -12.30 17.29
C VAL A 603 -28.41 -11.08 16.40
N GLU A 604 -28.76 -11.21 15.12
CA GLU A 604 -28.80 -10.09 14.17
C GLU A 604 -30.20 -9.52 14.08
N ILE A 605 -30.35 -8.24 14.38
CA ILE A 605 -31.62 -7.51 14.23
C ILE A 605 -31.55 -6.69 12.94
N GLY A 606 -32.31 -7.13 11.92
CA GLY A 606 -32.38 -6.48 10.62
C GLY A 606 -33.15 -5.17 10.68
N THR A 607 -32.57 -4.12 10.08
CA THR A 607 -33.25 -2.83 9.86
C THR A 607 -33.09 -2.42 8.39
N ARG A 608 -34.16 -2.02 7.73
CA ARG A 608 -34.12 -1.50 6.35
C ARG A 608 -33.84 -0.01 6.39
N LEU A 609 -32.82 0.40 5.62
CA LEU A 609 -32.41 1.79 5.52
C LEU A 609 -32.41 2.23 4.05
N GLU A 610 -33.24 3.20 3.70
CA GLU A 610 -33.21 3.82 2.36
C GLU A 610 -32.03 4.77 2.23
N ILE A 611 -31.28 4.71 1.12
CA ILE A 611 -30.15 5.59 0.81
C ILE A 611 -30.22 6.14 -0.61
#